data_a0b0d3827acabac340d4d34ebd602408
#
_entry.id   a0b0d3827acabac340d4d34ebd602408
#
_cell.length_a   1.000
_cell.length_b   1.000
_cell.length_c   1.000
_cell.angle_alpha   90.00
_cell.angle_beta   90.00
_cell.angle_gamma   90.00
#
_symmetry.space_group_name_H-M   'P 1'
#
loop_
_entity.id
_entity.type
_entity.pdbx_description
1 polymer ?
#
loop_
_entity_poly.entity_id
_entity_poly.type
_entity_poly.pdbx_seq_one_letter_code
_entity_poly.pdbx_strand_id
1 'polypeptide(L)'
;MVRNILIARHGFRLSWTTNTWTSPTGTEKDPPLAAYGVVTVDLAKFIKSLPEEQRPTLLFSSPYYRCLQTSVPSSEILGIPIYVDHGLSEWYSPVVPGTGLHPRPHSAETLKQYFPLIDPSWESIYYPDRRGETVRGVHDRCAEFLGALVTRIENHPTLNKHKSILLVSHAATCAALVRYLVNDRELPIRVGTCTLSILKRGGDSDDQWIPQGDLAGGNFLPGGVERDWGFEDAIFKDDQVIEDPGVCPDEVENAGFSGLVPDKA
;
A
#
# COMPACT_ATOMS: atom_id res chain seq x y z
N MET A 1 6.93 20.72 -3.11
CA MET A 1 6.71 19.76 -4.21
C MET A 1 7.40 18.44 -3.88
N VAL A 2 6.66 17.32 -3.90
CA VAL A 2 7.18 15.97 -3.69
C VAL A 2 8.14 15.60 -4.82
N ARG A 3 9.31 15.10 -4.48
CA ARG A 3 10.40 14.76 -5.43
C ARG A 3 10.68 13.29 -5.53
N ASN A 4 10.48 12.53 -4.45
CA ASN A 4 10.71 11.08 -4.43
C ASN A 4 9.49 10.36 -3.85
N ILE A 5 9.10 9.28 -4.50
CA ILE A 5 8.09 8.34 -4.02
C ILE A 5 8.75 6.97 -3.92
N LEU A 6 8.73 6.42 -2.71
CA LEU A 6 9.18 5.08 -2.41
C LEU A 6 7.96 4.22 -2.19
N ILE A 7 7.88 3.06 -2.84
CA ILE A 7 6.75 2.14 -2.75
C ILE A 7 7.26 0.78 -2.30
N ALA A 8 6.81 0.30 -1.15
CA ALA A 8 7.20 -0.97 -0.57
C ALA A 8 5.99 -1.89 -0.36
N ARG A 9 6.17 -3.18 -0.61
CA ARG A 9 5.20 -4.21 -0.24
C ARG A 9 5.43 -4.66 1.20
N HIS A 10 4.33 -5.01 1.90
CA HIS A 10 4.41 -5.64 3.22
C HIS A 10 5.28 -6.90 3.25
N GLY A 11 5.75 -7.28 4.44
CA GLY A 11 6.56 -8.46 4.69
C GLY A 11 5.81 -9.78 4.57
N PHE A 12 6.47 -10.89 4.93
CA PHE A 12 5.96 -12.25 4.80
C PHE A 12 4.79 -12.51 5.75
N ARG A 13 3.62 -12.91 5.21
CA ARG A 13 2.39 -13.14 6.00
C ARG A 13 2.41 -14.47 6.73
N LEU A 14 1.88 -14.51 7.95
CA LEU A 14 1.73 -15.75 8.73
C LEU A 14 0.84 -16.79 8.02
N SER A 15 -0.17 -16.36 7.30
CA SER A 15 -1.06 -17.24 6.52
C SER A 15 -0.38 -18.03 5.40
N TRP A 16 0.88 -17.76 5.09
CA TRP A 16 1.66 -18.56 4.14
C TRP A 16 2.38 -19.74 4.80
N THR A 17 2.41 -19.79 6.13
CA THR A 17 3.05 -20.86 6.91
C THR A 17 2.07 -21.71 7.68
N THR A 18 0.90 -21.18 8.02
CA THR A 18 -0.14 -21.87 8.80
C THR A 18 -1.54 -21.41 8.42
N ASN A 19 -2.49 -22.31 8.56
CA ASN A 19 -3.92 -21.99 8.40
C ASN A 19 -4.58 -21.59 9.74
N THR A 20 -3.84 -21.71 10.85
CA THR A 20 -4.31 -21.35 12.20
C THR A 20 -3.75 -19.99 12.60
N TRP A 21 -4.34 -18.92 12.12
CA TRP A 21 -4.00 -17.56 12.49
C TRP A 21 -5.28 -16.77 12.81
N THR A 22 -5.13 -15.74 13.62
CA THR A 22 -6.22 -14.79 13.92
C THR A 22 -5.74 -13.39 13.60
N SER A 23 -6.65 -12.55 13.11
CA SER A 23 -6.36 -11.13 12.95
C SER A 23 -6.30 -10.47 14.33
N PRO A 24 -5.22 -9.77 14.68
CA PRO A 24 -5.12 -9.06 15.95
C PRO A 24 -6.17 -7.96 16.12
N THR A 25 -6.65 -7.40 15.02
CA THR A 25 -7.66 -6.32 15.01
C THR A 25 -9.08 -6.84 14.78
N GLY A 26 -9.25 -8.15 14.53
CA GLY A 26 -10.54 -8.72 14.13
C GLY A 26 -10.90 -8.48 12.65
N THR A 27 -10.08 -7.75 11.88
CA THR A 27 -10.32 -7.57 10.45
C THR A 27 -10.12 -8.88 9.70
N GLU A 28 -11.13 -9.34 8.99
CA GLU A 28 -11.05 -10.54 8.16
C GLU A 28 -9.99 -10.41 7.04
N LYS A 29 -9.44 -11.54 6.58
CA LYS A 29 -8.38 -11.58 5.54
C LYS A 29 -7.14 -10.73 5.87
N ASP A 30 -6.91 -10.39 7.17
CA ASP A 30 -5.77 -9.59 7.62
C ASP A 30 -4.86 -10.37 8.59
N PRO A 31 -4.11 -11.36 8.09
CA PRO A 31 -3.13 -12.08 8.88
C PRO A 31 -1.96 -11.15 9.28
N PRO A 32 -1.37 -11.33 10.48
CA PRO A 32 -0.14 -10.66 10.84
C PRO A 32 1.04 -11.19 10.01
N LEU A 33 2.19 -10.54 10.13
CA LEU A 33 3.44 -11.06 9.60
C LEU A 33 3.85 -12.34 10.34
N ALA A 34 4.53 -13.25 9.64
CA ALA A 34 5.21 -14.37 10.27
C ALA A 34 6.38 -13.84 11.14
N ALA A 35 6.88 -14.70 12.05
CA ALA A 35 7.98 -14.37 12.96
C ALA A 35 9.31 -13.96 12.28
N TYR A 36 9.37 -14.01 10.96
CA TYR A 36 10.48 -13.54 10.12
C TYR A 36 10.58 -11.99 10.04
N GLY A 37 10.15 -11.27 11.06
CA GLY A 37 10.22 -9.79 11.13
C GLY A 37 11.60 -9.17 10.86
N VAL A 38 12.65 -9.98 10.72
CA VAL A 38 13.99 -9.55 10.36
C VAL A 38 14.02 -8.85 8.99
N VAL A 39 13.25 -9.31 8.01
CA VAL A 39 13.22 -8.78 6.63
C VAL A 39 12.66 -7.34 6.58
N THR A 40 11.72 -7.00 7.47
CA THR A 40 11.19 -5.62 7.58
C THR A 40 12.23 -4.65 8.15
N VAL A 41 13.12 -5.16 9.02
CA VAL A 41 14.25 -4.39 9.56
C VAL A 41 15.29 -4.14 8.48
N ASP A 42 15.54 -5.09 7.58
CA ASP A 42 16.50 -4.90 6.47
C ASP A 42 15.98 -3.86 5.45
N LEU A 43 14.67 -3.88 5.14
CA LEU A 43 14.03 -2.81 4.38
C LEU A 43 14.24 -1.44 5.05
N ALA A 44 13.99 -1.34 6.35
CA ALA A 44 14.16 -0.10 7.10
C ALA A 44 15.62 0.39 7.11
N LYS A 45 16.58 -0.50 7.30
CA LYS A 45 18.02 -0.18 7.24
C LYS A 45 18.42 0.29 5.85
N PHE A 46 17.94 -0.38 4.80
CA PHE A 46 18.20 0.04 3.42
C PHE A 46 17.64 1.44 3.16
N ILE A 47 16.39 1.71 3.53
CA ILE A 47 15.79 3.05 3.39
C ILE A 47 16.61 4.10 4.17
N LYS A 48 17.08 3.78 5.38
CA LYS A 48 17.95 4.69 6.16
C LYS A 48 19.29 4.96 5.49
N SER A 49 19.83 3.99 4.74
CA SER A 49 21.11 4.12 4.04
C SER A 49 21.03 4.96 2.75
N LEU A 50 19.84 5.25 2.26
CA LEU A 50 19.66 6.09 1.07
C LEU A 50 20.25 7.49 1.27
N PRO A 51 20.67 8.17 0.19
CA PRO A 51 21.06 9.57 0.22
C PRO A 51 19.98 10.42 0.93
N GLU A 52 20.40 11.45 1.67
CA GLU A 52 19.51 12.25 2.50
C GLU A 52 18.33 12.83 1.70
N GLU A 53 18.56 13.26 0.47
CA GLU A 53 17.56 13.83 -0.42
C GLU A 53 16.52 12.83 -0.92
N GLN A 54 16.84 11.53 -0.88
CA GLN A 54 15.92 10.44 -1.24
C GLN A 54 15.22 9.85 -0.02
N ARG A 55 15.78 10.05 1.17
CA ARG A 55 15.28 9.45 2.41
C ARG A 55 13.89 9.97 2.75
N PRO A 56 12.89 9.09 2.99
CA PRO A 56 11.53 9.52 3.28
C PRO A 56 11.46 10.33 4.57
N THR A 57 10.66 11.37 4.53
CA THR A 57 10.30 12.21 5.69
C THR A 57 8.80 12.16 6.00
N LEU A 58 8.03 11.46 5.16
CA LEU A 58 6.64 11.07 5.40
C LEU A 58 6.50 9.58 5.11
N LEU A 59 5.68 8.89 5.91
CA LEU A 59 5.35 7.48 5.73
C LEU A 59 3.84 7.30 5.77
N PHE A 60 3.28 6.74 4.69
CA PHE A 60 1.88 6.35 4.58
C PHE A 60 1.80 4.83 4.48
N SER A 61 0.89 4.23 5.22
CA SER A 61 0.67 2.79 5.23
C SER A 61 -0.78 2.45 4.91
N SER A 62 -0.97 1.35 4.21
CA SER A 62 -2.24 0.63 4.20
C SER A 62 -2.70 0.36 5.64
N PRO A 63 -4.02 0.42 5.95
CA PRO A 63 -4.56 0.16 7.28
C PRO A 63 -4.47 -1.32 7.71
N TYR A 64 -4.08 -2.23 6.81
CA TYR A 64 -3.93 -3.64 7.12
C TYR A 64 -2.78 -3.88 8.11
N TYR A 65 -3.03 -4.73 9.11
CA TYR A 65 -2.11 -5.00 10.22
C TYR A 65 -0.70 -5.35 9.75
N ARG A 66 -0.58 -6.22 8.73
CA ARG A 66 0.70 -6.61 8.14
C ARG A 66 1.49 -5.46 7.51
N CYS A 67 0.80 -4.46 6.93
CA CYS A 67 1.46 -3.28 6.38
C CYS A 67 1.96 -2.36 7.50
N LEU A 68 1.16 -2.20 8.55
CA LEU A 68 1.55 -1.43 9.74
C LEU A 68 2.76 -2.08 10.44
N GLN A 69 2.75 -3.42 10.62
CA GLN A 69 3.92 -4.13 11.14
C GLN A 69 5.18 -3.91 10.28
N THR A 70 5.02 -3.86 8.95
CA THR A 70 6.13 -3.59 8.03
C THR A 70 6.64 -2.15 8.15
N SER A 71 5.75 -1.22 8.44
CA SER A 71 6.04 0.22 8.55
C SER A 71 6.77 0.59 9.84
N VAL A 72 6.55 -0.16 10.94
CA VAL A 72 7.10 0.16 12.27
C VAL A 72 8.62 0.31 12.25
N PRO A 73 9.44 -0.64 11.76
CA PRO A 73 10.89 -0.48 11.78
C PRO A 73 11.38 0.75 10.99
N SER A 74 10.71 1.07 9.86
CA SER A 74 11.04 2.27 9.07
C SER A 74 10.66 3.54 9.81
N SER A 75 9.51 3.57 10.47
CA SER A 75 9.06 4.69 11.31
C SER A 75 10.04 4.96 12.45
N GLU A 76 10.47 3.92 13.17
CA GLU A 76 11.41 4.01 14.28
C GLU A 76 12.79 4.52 13.85
N ILE A 77 13.38 3.90 12.82
CA ILE A 77 14.74 4.24 12.37
C ILE A 77 14.84 5.63 11.73
N LEU A 78 13.73 6.11 11.14
CA LEU A 78 13.63 7.43 10.53
C LEU A 78 13.16 8.50 11.52
N GLY A 79 12.52 8.11 12.61
CA GLY A 79 11.94 9.03 13.60
C GLY A 79 10.73 9.80 13.04
N ILE A 80 9.89 9.16 12.22
CA ILE A 80 8.71 9.77 11.59
C ILE A 80 7.44 8.98 11.92
N PRO A 81 6.27 9.61 12.06
CA PRO A 81 5.02 8.91 12.32
C PRO A 81 4.55 8.09 11.12
N ILE A 82 3.61 7.19 11.37
CA ILE A 82 2.88 6.44 10.35
C ILE A 82 1.53 7.11 10.13
N TYR A 83 1.28 7.58 8.90
CA TYR A 83 -0.05 8.00 8.45
C TYR A 83 -0.76 6.82 7.79
N VAL A 84 -2.03 6.64 8.10
CA VAL A 84 -2.84 5.54 7.57
C VAL A 84 -3.74 6.05 6.46
N ASP A 85 -3.69 5.41 5.28
CA ASP A 85 -4.60 5.75 4.18
C ASP A 85 -5.20 4.49 3.55
N HIS A 86 -6.55 4.45 3.48
CA HIS A 86 -7.28 3.33 2.90
C HIS A 86 -7.08 3.22 1.38
N GLY A 87 -6.66 4.28 0.69
CA GLY A 87 -6.26 4.22 -0.71
C GLY A 87 -5.10 3.26 -1.00
N LEU A 88 -4.30 2.93 0.03
CA LEU A 88 -3.22 1.94 -0.03
C LEU A 88 -3.67 0.50 0.29
N SER A 89 -4.99 0.25 0.46
CA SER A 89 -5.51 -1.08 0.81
C SER A 89 -5.22 -2.14 -0.25
N GLU A 90 -5.38 -3.40 0.17
CA GLU A 90 -5.29 -4.58 -0.71
C GLU A 90 -6.30 -4.47 -1.86
N TRP A 91 -5.95 -5.07 -2.98
CA TRP A 91 -6.86 -5.35 -4.08
C TRP A 91 -7.62 -6.64 -3.80
N TYR A 92 -8.92 -6.57 -3.88
CA TYR A 92 -9.81 -7.71 -3.94
C TYR A 92 -10.58 -7.66 -5.26
N SER A 93 -10.66 -8.77 -5.97
CA SER A 93 -11.52 -8.90 -7.16
C SER A 93 -12.99 -8.72 -6.78
N PRO A 94 -13.89 -8.52 -7.75
CA PRO A 94 -15.31 -8.40 -7.46
C PRO A 94 -15.84 -9.55 -6.60
N VAL A 95 -16.72 -9.27 -5.65
CA VAL A 95 -17.29 -10.29 -4.77
C VAL A 95 -18.20 -11.23 -5.53
N VAL A 96 -18.17 -12.51 -5.18
CA VAL A 96 -19.19 -13.48 -5.63
C VAL A 96 -20.55 -13.03 -5.07
N PRO A 97 -21.59 -12.87 -5.91
CA PRO A 97 -22.90 -12.42 -5.44
C PRO A 97 -23.45 -13.28 -4.29
N GLY A 98 -23.94 -12.62 -3.25
CA GLY A 98 -24.53 -13.28 -2.08
C GLY A 98 -23.53 -13.78 -1.02
N THR A 99 -22.24 -13.53 -1.18
CA THR A 99 -21.22 -13.94 -0.18
C THR A 99 -20.83 -12.83 0.81
N GLY A 100 -21.39 -11.62 0.66
CA GLY A 100 -21.10 -10.48 1.51
C GLY A 100 -20.11 -9.49 0.89
N LEU A 101 -19.42 -8.74 1.72
CA LEU A 101 -18.48 -7.70 1.29
C LEU A 101 -17.03 -8.07 1.65
N HIS A 102 -16.08 -7.45 0.97
CA HIS A 102 -14.68 -7.48 1.38
C HIS A 102 -14.46 -6.70 2.68
N PRO A 103 -13.46 -7.08 3.49
CA PRO A 103 -13.19 -6.41 4.74
C PRO A 103 -12.69 -4.97 4.50
N ARG A 104 -13.04 -4.10 5.43
CA ARG A 104 -12.45 -2.76 5.55
C ARG A 104 -11.78 -2.66 6.91
N PRO A 105 -10.46 -2.47 6.97
CA PRO A 105 -9.75 -2.27 8.23
C PRO A 105 -10.23 -1.03 8.97
N HIS A 106 -9.90 -0.96 10.25
CA HIS A 106 -10.28 0.12 11.15
C HIS A 106 -9.64 1.47 10.79
N SER A 107 -10.17 2.54 11.40
CA SER A 107 -9.61 3.89 11.30
C SER A 107 -8.22 4.02 11.97
N ALA A 108 -7.49 5.07 11.63
CA ALA A 108 -6.20 5.37 12.24
C ALA A 108 -6.26 5.49 13.76
N GLU A 109 -7.34 6.09 14.31
CA GLU A 109 -7.57 6.22 15.76
C GLU A 109 -7.66 4.86 16.44
N THR A 110 -8.41 3.92 15.85
CA THR A 110 -8.54 2.56 16.37
C THR A 110 -7.23 1.79 16.25
N LEU A 111 -6.57 1.88 15.08
CA LEU A 111 -5.31 1.18 14.81
C LEU A 111 -4.15 1.70 15.67
N LYS A 112 -4.19 2.94 16.13
CA LYS A 112 -3.21 3.51 17.06
C LYS A 112 -3.10 2.72 18.37
N GLN A 113 -4.15 2.04 18.78
CA GLN A 113 -4.14 1.18 20.00
C GLN A 113 -3.19 -0.01 19.85
N TYR A 114 -2.98 -0.47 18.62
CA TYR A 114 -2.05 -1.57 18.28
C TYR A 114 -0.67 -1.05 17.84
N PHE A 115 -0.63 0.12 17.23
CA PHE A 115 0.57 0.75 16.69
C PHE A 115 0.70 2.20 17.17
N PRO A 116 1.33 2.45 18.33
CA PRO A 116 1.42 3.80 18.93
C PRO A 116 2.07 4.86 18.05
N LEU A 117 2.87 4.44 17.05
CA LEU A 117 3.54 5.34 16.10
C LEU A 117 2.59 5.93 15.04
N ILE A 118 1.33 5.50 15.00
CA ILE A 118 0.32 6.08 14.10
C ILE A 118 -0.03 7.50 14.58
N ASP A 119 0.05 8.44 13.64
CA ASP A 119 -0.52 9.78 13.79
C ASP A 119 -1.91 9.81 13.14
N PRO A 120 -2.99 9.91 13.92
CA PRO A 120 -4.35 9.86 13.41
C PRO A 120 -4.84 11.21 12.84
N SER A 121 -3.99 12.24 12.79
CA SER A 121 -4.35 13.54 12.22
C SER A 121 -4.56 13.51 10.70
N TRP A 122 -4.08 12.45 10.03
CA TRP A 122 -4.32 12.23 8.61
C TRP A 122 -5.63 11.51 8.38
N GLU A 123 -6.53 12.10 7.61
CA GLU A 123 -7.75 11.47 7.13
C GLU A 123 -7.49 10.80 5.77
N SER A 124 -7.92 9.55 5.61
CA SER A 124 -7.79 8.82 4.34
C SER A 124 -8.37 9.60 3.18
N ILE A 125 -7.65 9.61 2.08
CA ILE A 125 -8.03 10.30 0.84
C ILE A 125 -9.01 9.46 0.01
N TYR A 126 -8.84 8.13 0.06
CA TYR A 126 -9.59 7.21 -0.79
C TYR A 126 -10.03 5.98 0.00
N TYR A 127 -11.22 5.49 -0.30
CA TYR A 127 -11.72 4.22 0.24
C TYR A 127 -12.07 3.28 -0.92
N PRO A 128 -11.44 2.08 -1.03
CA PRO A 128 -11.80 1.07 -2.04
C PRO A 128 -13.25 0.60 -1.88
N ASP A 129 -13.88 0.20 -2.98
CA ASP A 129 -15.21 -0.41 -2.92
C ASP A 129 -15.11 -1.80 -2.29
N ARG A 130 -15.92 -2.03 -1.28
CA ARG A 130 -16.02 -3.32 -0.60
C ARG A 130 -16.69 -4.41 -1.44
N ARG A 131 -17.27 -4.05 -2.57
CA ARG A 131 -17.73 -5.01 -3.59
C ARG A 131 -16.58 -5.51 -4.46
N GLY A 132 -15.39 -5.01 -4.26
CA GLY A 132 -14.19 -5.36 -5.00
C GLY A 132 -13.99 -4.52 -6.25
N GLU A 133 -12.86 -4.74 -6.91
CA GLU A 133 -12.40 -3.94 -8.04
C GLU A 133 -11.94 -4.87 -9.17
N THR A 134 -12.26 -4.51 -10.41
CA THR A 134 -11.63 -5.13 -11.57
C THR A 134 -10.13 -4.78 -11.62
N VAL A 135 -9.35 -5.44 -12.48
CA VAL A 135 -7.95 -5.07 -12.72
C VAL A 135 -7.84 -3.62 -13.18
N ARG A 136 -8.76 -3.17 -14.04
CA ARG A 136 -8.83 -1.77 -14.44
C ARG A 136 -9.15 -0.87 -13.23
N GLY A 137 -10.09 -1.28 -12.39
CA GLY A 137 -10.53 -0.52 -11.23
C GLY A 137 -9.40 -0.24 -10.23
N VAL A 138 -8.56 -1.25 -9.92
CA VAL A 138 -7.43 -1.03 -9.01
C VAL A 138 -6.39 -0.06 -9.60
N HIS A 139 -6.15 -0.07 -10.93
CA HIS A 139 -5.27 0.90 -11.56
C HIS A 139 -5.87 2.31 -11.53
N ASP A 140 -7.18 2.45 -11.79
CA ASP A 140 -7.88 3.73 -11.75
C ASP A 140 -7.87 4.28 -10.31
N ARG A 141 -8.17 3.46 -9.30
CA ARG A 141 -8.03 3.82 -7.87
C ARG A 141 -6.63 4.33 -7.53
N CYS A 142 -5.59 3.59 -7.91
CA CYS A 142 -4.21 3.95 -7.60
C CYS A 142 -3.81 5.28 -8.24
N ALA A 143 -4.26 5.54 -9.46
CA ALA A 143 -4.02 6.81 -10.16
C ALA A 143 -4.71 7.98 -9.46
N GLU A 144 -6.00 7.86 -9.16
CA GLU A 144 -6.80 8.88 -8.46
C GLU A 144 -6.23 9.15 -7.06
N PHE A 145 -5.99 8.09 -6.29
CA PHE A 145 -5.43 8.18 -4.94
C PHE A 145 -4.08 8.90 -4.94
N LEU A 146 -3.13 8.47 -5.78
CA LEU A 146 -1.77 9.01 -5.75
C LEU A 146 -1.73 10.47 -6.23
N GLY A 147 -2.51 10.81 -7.25
CA GLY A 147 -2.67 12.20 -7.69
C GLY A 147 -3.21 13.10 -6.59
N ALA A 148 -4.26 12.64 -5.89
CA ALA A 148 -4.85 13.37 -4.78
C ALA A 148 -3.90 13.45 -3.56
N LEU A 149 -3.16 12.35 -3.25
CA LEU A 149 -2.18 12.33 -2.16
C LEU A 149 -1.09 13.37 -2.37
N VAL A 150 -0.47 13.37 -3.54
CA VAL A 150 0.59 14.33 -3.89
C VAL A 150 0.05 15.76 -3.81
N THR A 151 -1.11 16.00 -4.41
CA THR A 151 -1.76 17.32 -4.38
C THR A 151 -2.05 17.79 -2.96
N ARG A 152 -2.61 16.91 -2.11
CA ARG A 152 -2.89 17.24 -0.71
C ARG A 152 -1.62 17.54 0.08
N ILE A 153 -0.54 16.77 -0.09
CA ILE A 153 0.74 17.03 0.58
C ILE A 153 1.32 18.37 0.13
N GLU A 154 1.32 18.66 -1.17
CA GLU A 154 1.90 19.88 -1.73
C GLU A 154 1.15 21.14 -1.31
N ASN A 155 -0.16 21.07 -1.10
CA ASN A 155 -1.00 22.15 -0.63
C ASN A 155 -1.14 22.23 0.90
N HIS A 156 -0.65 21.22 1.63
CA HIS A 156 -0.81 21.18 3.09
C HIS A 156 0.11 22.19 3.77
N PRO A 157 -0.38 22.99 4.74
CA PRO A 157 0.40 24.08 5.33
C PRO A 157 1.69 23.64 6.03
N THR A 158 1.76 22.41 6.53
CA THR A 158 2.93 21.88 7.26
C THR A 158 3.62 20.72 6.55
N LEU A 159 2.94 19.98 5.66
CA LEU A 159 3.52 18.83 4.97
C LEU A 159 4.18 19.19 3.63
N ASN A 160 3.90 20.36 3.06
CA ASN A 160 4.44 20.82 1.76
C ASN A 160 5.97 20.95 1.73
N LYS A 161 6.62 20.99 2.89
CA LYS A 161 8.09 20.99 3.03
C LYS A 161 8.74 19.64 2.76
N HIS A 162 7.96 18.54 2.87
CA HIS A 162 8.45 17.19 2.69
C HIS A 162 8.58 16.85 1.20
N LYS A 163 9.73 16.31 0.82
CA LYS A 163 10.07 16.03 -0.59
C LYS A 163 10.12 14.56 -0.93
N SER A 164 10.22 13.69 0.08
CA SER A 164 10.34 12.25 -0.12
C SER A 164 9.33 11.53 0.78
N ILE A 165 8.53 10.65 0.18
CA ILE A 165 7.47 9.90 0.84
C ILE A 165 7.67 8.39 0.66
N LEU A 166 7.34 7.60 1.69
CA LEU A 166 7.27 6.15 1.66
C LEU A 166 5.82 5.70 1.70
N LEU A 167 5.43 4.83 0.79
CA LEU A 167 4.14 4.17 0.73
C LEU A 167 4.33 2.67 1.01
N VAL A 168 3.63 2.12 2.00
CA VAL A 168 3.67 0.69 2.33
C VAL A 168 2.31 0.06 2.02
N SER A 169 2.29 -0.93 1.12
CA SER A 169 1.06 -1.49 0.60
C SER A 169 1.19 -2.98 0.23
N HIS A 170 0.41 -3.46 -0.71
CA HIS A 170 0.23 -4.83 -1.14
C HIS A 170 0.70 -5.02 -2.58
N ALA A 171 0.88 -6.25 -3.04
CA ALA A 171 1.49 -6.54 -4.33
C ALA A 171 0.79 -5.84 -5.50
N ALA A 172 -0.51 -6.05 -5.67
CA ALA A 172 -1.27 -5.48 -6.76
C ALA A 172 -1.31 -3.95 -6.71
N THR A 173 -1.55 -3.38 -5.52
CA THR A 173 -1.56 -1.94 -5.31
C THR A 173 -0.18 -1.32 -5.58
N CYS A 174 0.92 -1.94 -5.12
CA CYS A 174 2.27 -1.47 -5.42
C CYS A 174 2.57 -1.49 -6.93
N ALA A 175 2.19 -2.58 -7.63
CA ALA A 175 2.37 -2.67 -9.08
C ALA A 175 1.56 -1.59 -9.81
N ALA A 176 0.30 -1.38 -9.43
CA ALA A 176 -0.56 -0.36 -10.04
C ALA A 176 -0.05 1.08 -9.79
N LEU A 177 0.45 1.38 -8.58
CA LEU A 177 1.08 2.67 -8.26
C LEU A 177 2.34 2.92 -9.09
N VAL A 178 3.21 1.90 -9.24
CA VAL A 178 4.42 2.01 -10.06
C VAL A 178 4.05 2.24 -11.52
N ARG A 179 3.14 1.43 -12.07
CA ARG A 179 2.64 1.56 -13.45
C ARG A 179 2.08 2.94 -13.74
N TYR A 180 1.33 3.51 -12.79
CA TYR A 180 0.82 4.88 -12.92
C TYR A 180 1.97 5.90 -13.00
N LEU A 181 2.95 5.83 -12.10
CA LEU A 181 4.06 6.77 -12.05
C LEU A 181 4.95 6.72 -13.31
N VAL A 182 5.21 5.53 -13.83
CA VAL A 182 6.01 5.38 -15.06
C VAL A 182 5.19 5.60 -16.34
N ASN A 183 3.87 5.82 -16.19
CA ASN A 183 2.91 5.98 -17.29
C ASN A 183 2.89 4.79 -18.27
N ASP A 184 3.00 3.58 -17.71
CA ASP A 184 2.92 2.32 -18.47
C ASP A 184 2.06 1.29 -17.71
N ARG A 185 0.81 1.12 -18.14
CA ARG A 185 -0.15 0.19 -17.52
C ARG A 185 0.19 -1.28 -17.71
N GLU A 186 0.96 -1.60 -18.73
CA GLU A 186 1.33 -2.97 -19.09
C GLU A 186 2.76 -3.31 -18.66
N LEU A 187 3.45 -2.38 -17.95
CA LEU A 187 4.80 -2.64 -17.46
C LEU A 187 4.86 -3.99 -16.74
N PRO A 188 5.69 -4.94 -17.22
CA PRO A 188 5.87 -6.20 -16.50
C PRO A 188 6.61 -5.93 -15.19
N ILE A 189 5.94 -6.13 -14.07
CA ILE A 189 6.51 -5.94 -12.74
C ILE A 189 5.99 -7.01 -11.78
N ARG A 190 6.91 -7.67 -11.09
CA ARG A 190 6.62 -8.63 -10.03
C ARG A 190 7.08 -8.06 -8.69
N VAL A 191 6.16 -7.96 -7.75
CA VAL A 191 6.38 -7.29 -6.46
C VAL A 191 6.49 -8.36 -5.37
N GLY A 192 7.67 -8.57 -4.82
CA GLY A 192 7.92 -9.48 -3.71
C GLY A 192 7.74 -8.84 -2.33
N THR A 193 7.81 -9.65 -1.28
CA THR A 193 7.72 -9.16 0.09
C THR A 193 8.91 -8.25 0.44
N CYS A 194 8.64 -7.12 1.10
CA CYS A 194 9.64 -6.10 1.46
C CYS A 194 10.45 -5.55 0.30
N THR A 195 10.05 -5.77 -0.97
CA THR A 195 10.68 -5.11 -2.11
C THR A 195 10.36 -3.62 -2.13
N LEU A 196 11.22 -2.84 -2.76
CA LEU A 196 11.14 -1.39 -2.83
C LEU A 196 11.30 -0.90 -4.26
N SER A 197 10.39 -0.02 -4.68
CA SER A 197 10.57 0.81 -5.89
C SER A 197 10.84 2.24 -5.47
N ILE A 198 11.84 2.89 -6.06
CA ILE A 198 12.16 4.29 -5.83
C ILE A 198 11.97 5.04 -7.13
N LEU A 199 11.12 6.06 -7.11
CA LEU A 199 10.85 6.91 -8.26
C LEU A 199 11.13 8.37 -7.91
N LYS A 200 11.83 9.06 -8.80
CA LYS A 200 12.19 10.46 -8.65
C LYS A 200 11.46 11.29 -9.70
N ARG A 201 10.86 12.39 -9.28
CA ARG A 201 10.24 13.36 -10.17
C ARG A 201 11.34 14.15 -10.91
N GLY A 202 11.27 14.20 -12.20
CA GLY A 202 12.22 14.91 -13.04
C GLY A 202 12.18 14.40 -14.47
N GLY A 203 12.86 15.07 -15.35
CA GLY A 203 12.86 14.86 -16.79
C GLY A 203 12.63 16.19 -17.48
N ASP A 204 12.26 16.17 -18.75
CA ASP A 204 11.96 17.36 -19.54
C ASP A 204 10.63 18.03 -19.09
N SER A 205 9.81 17.32 -18.28
CA SER A 205 8.64 17.87 -17.63
C SER A 205 8.59 17.46 -16.15
N ASP A 206 8.16 18.34 -15.25
CA ASP A 206 8.00 18.08 -13.81
C ASP A 206 6.93 16.99 -13.51
N ASP A 207 6.24 16.49 -14.52
CA ASP A 207 5.19 15.46 -14.37
C ASP A 207 5.70 14.03 -14.60
N GLN A 208 6.96 13.87 -15.03
CA GLN A 208 7.55 12.56 -15.29
C GLN A 208 8.21 11.99 -14.03
N TRP A 209 7.97 10.71 -13.75
CA TRP A 209 8.63 9.97 -12.68
C TRP A 209 9.60 8.94 -13.26
N ILE A 210 10.84 8.99 -12.79
CA ILE A 210 11.95 8.20 -13.32
C ILE A 210 12.37 7.19 -12.24
N PRO A 211 12.36 5.88 -12.54
CA PRO A 211 12.90 4.86 -11.66
C PRO A 211 14.35 5.13 -11.26
N GLN A 212 14.66 4.94 -9.99
CA GLN A 212 16.01 5.03 -9.44
C GLN A 212 16.49 3.62 -9.07
N GLY A 213 17.00 2.88 -10.04
CA GLY A 213 17.36 1.47 -9.91
C GLY A 213 16.20 0.53 -10.28
N ASP A 214 16.26 -0.71 -9.76
CA ASP A 214 15.31 -1.76 -10.08
C ASP A 214 13.93 -1.45 -9.43
N LEU A 215 12.87 -1.58 -10.24
CA LEU A 215 11.50 -1.55 -9.71
C LEU A 215 11.22 -2.85 -8.96
N ALA A 216 10.54 -2.74 -7.80
CA ALA A 216 10.35 -3.83 -6.85
C ALA A 216 11.69 -4.54 -6.53
N GLY A 217 12.76 -3.76 -6.39
CA GLY A 217 14.10 -4.25 -6.08
C GLY A 217 14.18 -4.84 -4.68
N GLY A 218 14.98 -5.88 -4.50
CA GLY A 218 15.19 -6.58 -3.23
C GLY A 218 16.63 -7.02 -2.98
N ASN A 219 17.61 -6.42 -3.66
CA ASN A 219 19.04 -6.78 -3.54
C ASN A 219 19.61 -6.57 -2.12
N PHE A 220 18.92 -5.80 -1.27
CA PHE A 220 19.26 -5.57 0.13
C PHE A 220 18.68 -6.64 1.07
N LEU A 221 17.86 -7.57 0.56
CA LEU A 221 17.23 -8.63 1.34
C LEU A 221 18.17 -9.84 1.41
N PRO A 222 18.62 -10.27 2.60
CA PRO A 222 19.59 -11.36 2.74
C PRO A 222 19.12 -12.70 2.16
N GLY A 223 17.81 -12.98 2.20
CA GLY A 223 17.17 -14.16 1.62
C GLY A 223 16.74 -14.00 0.17
N GLY A 224 16.97 -12.85 -0.44
CA GLY A 224 16.43 -12.52 -1.75
C GLY A 224 14.94 -12.17 -1.72
N VAL A 225 14.34 -12.05 -2.91
CA VAL A 225 12.92 -11.71 -3.08
C VAL A 225 12.06 -12.97 -2.93
N GLU A 226 11.06 -12.91 -2.05
CA GLU A 226 10.13 -14.01 -1.80
C GLU A 226 8.69 -13.60 -2.14
N ARG A 227 7.87 -14.61 -2.52
CA ARG A 227 6.43 -14.43 -2.73
C ARG A 227 6.12 -13.27 -3.68
N ASP A 228 6.90 -13.12 -4.71
CA ASP A 228 6.60 -12.15 -5.77
C ASP A 228 5.27 -12.47 -6.44
N TRP A 229 4.62 -11.42 -6.91
CA TRP A 229 3.32 -11.48 -7.55
C TRP A 229 3.22 -10.37 -8.60
N GLY A 230 2.60 -10.68 -9.73
CA GLY A 230 2.25 -9.74 -10.78
C GLY A 230 0.83 -9.96 -11.26
N PHE A 231 0.27 -9.04 -12.05
CA PHE A 231 -1.10 -9.18 -12.56
C PHE A 231 -1.29 -10.38 -13.48
N GLU A 232 -0.21 -10.93 -14.05
CA GLU A 232 -0.22 -12.20 -14.80
C GLU A 232 -0.54 -13.42 -13.95
N ASP A 233 -0.40 -13.32 -12.62
CA ASP A 233 -0.78 -14.39 -11.67
C ASP A 233 -2.27 -14.34 -11.32
N ALA A 234 -2.99 -13.27 -11.70
CA ALA A 234 -4.41 -13.18 -11.49
C ALA A 234 -5.13 -14.22 -12.39
N ILE A 235 -6.12 -14.90 -11.81
CA ILE A 235 -6.87 -15.92 -12.54
C ILE A 235 -8.02 -15.23 -13.28
N PHE A 236 -8.11 -15.47 -14.59
CA PHE A 236 -9.15 -14.92 -15.45
C PHE A 236 -10.08 -16.03 -15.97
N LYS A 237 -11.33 -15.68 -16.13
CA LYS A 237 -12.34 -16.46 -16.83
C LYS A 237 -13.12 -15.52 -17.76
N ASP A 238 -13.19 -15.85 -19.03
CA ASP A 238 -13.88 -15.04 -20.05
C ASP A 238 -13.36 -13.57 -20.05
N ASP A 239 -12.03 -13.39 -19.99
CA ASP A 239 -11.33 -12.11 -19.92
C ASP A 239 -11.65 -11.24 -18.68
N GLN A 240 -12.36 -11.79 -17.71
CA GLN A 240 -12.63 -11.14 -16.43
C GLN A 240 -11.88 -11.84 -15.30
N VAL A 241 -11.39 -11.06 -14.34
CA VAL A 241 -10.79 -11.62 -13.12
C VAL A 241 -11.83 -12.45 -12.37
N ILE A 242 -11.43 -13.62 -11.87
CA ILE A 242 -12.33 -14.48 -11.09
C ILE A 242 -12.76 -13.74 -9.83
N GLU A 243 -14.07 -13.77 -9.57
CA GLU A 243 -14.68 -13.23 -8.37
C GLU A 243 -14.13 -13.90 -7.10
N ASP A 244 -13.93 -13.14 -6.03
CA ASP A 244 -13.44 -13.59 -4.73
C ASP A 244 -14.59 -13.53 -3.70
N PRO A 245 -14.84 -14.59 -2.90
CA PRO A 245 -15.93 -14.54 -1.93
C PRO A 245 -15.72 -13.44 -0.89
N GLY A 246 -16.81 -12.72 -0.62
CA GLY A 246 -16.88 -11.79 0.52
C GLY A 246 -16.78 -12.55 1.85
N VAL A 247 -16.48 -11.82 2.93
CA VAL A 247 -16.30 -12.38 4.28
C VAL A 247 -17.13 -11.66 5.34
N CYS A 248 -17.87 -10.63 4.94
CA CYS A 248 -18.76 -9.87 5.83
C CYS A 248 -20.21 -10.03 5.35
N PRO A 249 -20.86 -11.20 5.57
CA PRO A 249 -22.19 -11.50 5.02
C PRO A 249 -23.29 -10.58 5.55
N ASP A 250 -23.15 -10.11 6.77
CA ASP A 250 -24.18 -9.26 7.43
C ASP A 250 -24.17 -7.80 6.95
N GLU A 251 -23.19 -7.44 6.10
CA GLU A 251 -22.99 -6.07 5.64
C GLU A 251 -23.35 -5.87 4.16
N VAL A 252 -24.02 -6.83 3.51
CA VAL A 252 -24.29 -6.84 2.06
C VAL A 252 -24.98 -5.58 1.56
N GLU A 253 -25.87 -4.98 2.37
CA GLU A 253 -26.65 -3.80 1.98
C GLU A 253 -25.93 -2.48 2.18
N ASN A 254 -24.90 -2.43 3.04
CA ASN A 254 -24.17 -1.19 3.36
C ASN A 254 -22.66 -1.33 3.16
N ALA A 255 -22.22 -1.21 1.92
CA ALA A 255 -20.79 -1.17 1.59
C ALA A 255 -20.05 0.06 2.15
N GLY A 256 -20.79 1.07 2.62
CA GLY A 256 -20.25 2.35 3.05
C GLY A 256 -19.72 3.19 1.89
N PHE A 257 -19.04 4.28 2.23
CA PHE A 257 -18.44 5.18 1.24
C PHE A 257 -17.28 4.50 0.49
N SER A 258 -17.18 4.73 -0.81
CA SER A 258 -16.03 4.37 -1.66
C SER A 258 -15.69 5.51 -2.62
N GLY A 259 -14.44 5.54 -3.07
CA GLY A 259 -13.90 6.58 -3.95
C GLY A 259 -13.08 7.65 -3.22
N LEU A 260 -12.79 8.74 -3.93
CA LEU A 260 -12.10 9.91 -3.36
C LEU A 260 -12.98 10.60 -2.31
N VAL A 261 -12.38 10.91 -1.17
CA VAL A 261 -13.02 11.73 -0.14
C VAL A 261 -13.01 13.19 -0.62
N PRO A 262 -14.17 13.86 -0.69
CA PRO A 262 -14.21 15.27 -1.07
C PRO A 262 -13.38 16.12 -0.10
N ASP A 263 -12.64 17.09 -0.64
CA ASP A 263 -11.96 18.06 0.21
C ASP A 263 -12.99 18.79 1.07
N LYS A 264 -12.69 18.91 2.35
CA LYS A 264 -13.50 19.73 3.25
C LYS A 264 -13.30 21.20 2.83
N ALA A 265 -14.38 21.85 2.37
CA ALA A 265 -14.40 23.25 1.98
C ALA A 265 -14.04 24.17 3.17
#